data_1a535278c8feafee05903e31a9d61653
#
_entry.id   1a535278c8feafee05903e31a9d61653
#
_cell.length_a   1.000
_cell.length_b   1.000
_cell.length_c   1.000
_cell.angle_alpha   90.00
_cell.angle_beta   90.00
_cell.angle_gamma   90.00
#
_symmetry.space_group_name_H-M   'P 1'
#
loop_
_entity.id
_entity.type
_entity.pdbx_description
1 polymer ?
#
loop_
_entity_poly.entity_id
_entity_poly.type
_entity_poly.pdbx_seq_one_letter_code
_entity_poly.pdbx_strand_id
1 'polypeptide(L)'
;MKTRSTTKVQRRFDKRLFEAGQQCLKRLYLDYHEPVEEQESEGRRIMSETGKQLLQLARGAFARGVEVEGKTIDQAADKTQQLIAAGSVFALFGAAFVADGCEVRTDILVRQKDGSLDIFEVKSGTKVKGRYLTDLALQAIVIERAGHKVHGVYVLYLDKTYKHTGGTDYSPKGLVKSADVTERVRRIQPRVAEQLAAFQRQTKDDSALDLPTGTFCTAPFPCPHLANCSKQEPEFPLRSFPDLTREIERELHEEGIADLMQLDEARPSLTFRQRRTLQCIKQKETIREPFVKEELLHVEFPLHFLSIATTTEALPRFVGQKPWQALPYAWACETLTAGGAVTQSGFAYADKDDPRPEFAQSLAKQLASGGMLILWNADSLECVRSLLEPLAADKQAIRVILARPHLDLQRLLESGLFHPNLLGERGLAATAKAICGIDAPTEQDVFDEDSVLRAIQKASTPRTRAATKEKIAADLRSYAQSQAAMLLALWRLLSDKQEAAAEAAAKPAKKTAGPRKQLPPTPVED
;
A
#
# COMPACT_ATOMS: atom_id res chain seq x y z
N MET A 1 48.98 21.64 3.53
CA MET A 1 48.01 20.54 3.24
C MET A 1 47.99 19.62 4.46
N LYS A 2 46.97 19.74 5.32
CA LYS A 2 46.77 18.80 6.45
C LYS A 2 45.82 17.74 5.99
N THR A 3 46.31 16.54 5.70
CA THR A 3 45.53 15.32 5.46
C THR A 3 44.75 14.99 6.73
N ARG A 4 43.46 15.28 6.75
CA ARG A 4 42.53 14.73 7.75
C ARG A 4 42.37 13.24 7.43
N SER A 5 43.08 12.40 8.15
CA SER A 5 42.77 10.97 8.27
C SER A 5 41.44 10.85 9.02
N THR A 6 40.34 10.81 8.28
CA THR A 6 39.09 10.34 8.82
C THR A 6 39.16 8.83 8.82
N THR A 7 39.43 8.24 9.98
CA THR A 7 39.16 6.83 10.23
C THR A 7 37.66 6.62 9.93
N LYS A 8 37.34 6.05 8.75
CA LYS A 8 35.98 5.64 8.41
C LYS A 8 35.56 4.62 9.48
N VAL A 9 34.72 5.04 10.42
CA VAL A 9 34.07 4.10 11.34
C VAL A 9 33.33 3.11 10.45
N GLN A 10 33.76 1.85 10.49
CA GLN A 10 33.13 0.79 9.68
C GLN A 10 31.69 0.65 10.13
N ARG A 11 30.74 1.01 9.26
CA ARG A 11 29.31 0.95 9.53
C ARG A 11 28.90 -0.49 9.77
N ARG A 12 28.17 -0.75 10.85
CA ARG A 12 27.60 -2.06 11.12
C ARG A 12 26.42 -2.36 10.20
N PHE A 13 26.21 -3.64 9.99
CA PHE A 13 25.13 -4.16 9.18
C PHE A 13 23.87 -4.26 10.05
N ASP A 14 22.87 -3.48 9.70
CA ASP A 14 21.56 -3.46 10.38
C ASP A 14 20.46 -4.09 9.51
N LYS A 15 19.26 -4.18 10.05
CA LYS A 15 18.07 -4.65 9.33
C LYS A 15 17.83 -3.87 8.04
N ARG A 16 18.04 -2.55 8.03
CA ARG A 16 17.78 -1.70 6.87
C ARG A 16 18.73 -2.02 5.72
N LEU A 17 20.01 -2.24 6.00
CA LEU A 17 20.99 -2.66 5.00
C LEU A 17 20.68 -4.07 4.48
N PHE A 18 20.20 -4.97 5.36
CA PHE A 18 19.79 -6.30 4.94
C PHE A 18 18.59 -6.25 3.98
N GLU A 19 17.55 -5.47 4.30
CA GLU A 19 16.40 -5.24 3.42
C GLU A 19 16.80 -4.58 2.09
N ALA A 20 17.74 -3.61 2.12
CA ALA A 20 18.30 -3.00 0.91
C ALA A 20 18.96 -4.04 0.01
N GLY A 21 19.78 -4.94 0.58
CA GLY A 21 20.42 -6.04 -0.16
C GLY A 21 19.44 -7.03 -0.76
N GLN A 22 18.33 -7.31 -0.07
CA GLN A 22 17.26 -8.16 -0.59
C GLN A 22 16.52 -7.52 -1.77
N GLN A 23 16.44 -6.20 -1.79
CA GLN A 23 15.80 -5.48 -2.87
C GLN A 23 16.74 -5.33 -4.08
N CYS A 24 17.95 -4.80 -3.85
CA CYS A 24 18.92 -4.51 -4.90
C CYS A 24 20.35 -4.38 -4.31
N LEU A 25 21.32 -5.06 -4.90
CA LEU A 25 22.72 -4.98 -4.44
C LEU A 25 23.33 -3.58 -4.66
N LYS A 26 22.93 -2.88 -5.74
CA LYS A 26 23.32 -1.48 -5.96
C LYS A 26 22.76 -0.56 -4.86
N ARG A 27 21.50 -0.76 -4.47
CA ARG A 27 20.91 -0.05 -3.33
C ARG A 27 21.69 -0.32 -2.04
N LEU A 28 22.02 -1.58 -1.77
CA LEU A 28 22.82 -1.95 -0.60
C LEU A 28 24.16 -1.22 -0.56
N TYR A 29 24.88 -1.21 -1.70
CA TYR A 29 26.17 -0.55 -1.80
C TYR A 29 26.05 0.96 -1.54
N LEU A 30 25.07 1.60 -2.20
CA LEU A 30 24.81 3.03 -2.04
C LEU A 30 24.36 3.38 -0.61
N ASP A 31 23.41 2.64 -0.03
CA ASP A 31 22.94 2.86 1.35
C ASP A 31 24.06 2.66 2.38
N TYR A 32 25.05 1.80 2.10
CA TYR A 32 26.19 1.56 2.98
C TYR A 32 27.22 2.70 2.93
N HIS A 33 27.56 3.19 1.73
CA HIS A 33 28.63 4.17 1.50
C HIS A 33 28.13 5.62 1.49
N GLU A 34 26.96 5.85 0.94
CA GLU A 34 26.38 7.17 0.67
C GLU A 34 24.90 7.18 1.08
N PRO A 35 24.60 7.01 2.38
CA PRO A 35 23.20 6.96 2.82
C PRO A 35 22.50 8.27 2.46
N VAL A 36 21.41 8.12 1.71
CA VAL A 36 20.51 9.24 1.43
C VAL A 36 19.63 9.43 2.66
N GLU A 37 19.52 10.67 3.14
CA GLU A 37 18.45 11.02 4.07
C GLU A 37 17.13 10.89 3.30
N GLU A 38 16.45 9.76 3.50
CA GLU A 38 15.11 9.61 2.96
C GLU A 38 14.23 10.71 3.56
N GLN A 39 13.73 11.62 2.73
CA GLN A 39 12.60 12.45 3.15
C GLN A 39 11.47 11.48 3.46
N GLU A 40 11.20 11.30 4.75
CA GLU A 40 10.14 10.40 5.20
C GLU A 40 8.82 10.90 4.62
N SER A 41 8.23 10.14 3.69
CA SER A 41 6.91 10.48 3.17
C SER A 41 5.91 10.51 4.31
N GLU A 42 4.88 11.34 4.19
CA GLU A 42 3.85 11.48 5.22
C GLU A 42 3.21 10.13 5.57
N GLY A 43 2.95 9.29 4.57
CA GLY A 43 2.45 7.92 4.79
C GLY A 43 3.41 7.06 5.62
N ARG A 44 4.71 7.15 5.37
CA ARG A 44 5.71 6.45 6.21
C ARG A 44 5.71 6.96 7.65
N ARG A 45 5.60 8.26 7.85
CA ARG A 45 5.51 8.86 9.19
C ARG A 45 4.28 8.34 9.95
N ILE A 46 3.12 8.35 9.32
CA ILE A 46 1.87 7.84 9.90
C ILE A 46 2.02 6.34 10.24
N MET A 47 2.61 5.55 9.35
CA MET A 47 2.87 4.12 9.59
C MET A 47 3.84 3.90 10.76
N SER A 48 4.88 4.73 10.88
CA SER A 48 5.85 4.70 11.98
C SER A 48 5.19 5.04 13.31
N GLU A 49 4.36 6.09 13.36
CA GLU A 49 3.59 6.46 14.56
C GLU A 49 2.60 5.36 14.98
N THR A 50 1.89 4.78 14.02
CA THR A 50 1.01 3.63 14.25
C THR A 50 1.77 2.43 14.81
N GLY A 51 2.96 2.15 14.26
CA GLY A 51 3.85 1.09 14.75
C GLY A 51 4.25 1.32 16.21
N LYS A 52 4.60 2.56 16.58
CA LYS A 52 4.94 2.93 17.97
C LYS A 52 3.75 2.75 18.92
N GLN A 53 2.55 3.18 18.50
CA GLN A 53 1.34 3.00 19.31
C GLN A 53 1.03 1.51 19.55
N LEU A 54 1.13 0.70 18.51
CA LEU A 54 0.90 -0.74 18.62
C LEU A 54 1.97 -1.43 19.48
N LEU A 55 3.24 -1.03 19.33
CA LEU A 55 4.33 -1.52 20.19
C LEU A 55 4.07 -1.20 21.65
N GLN A 56 3.68 0.02 21.96
CA GLN A 56 3.34 0.42 23.33
C GLN A 56 2.16 -0.39 23.89
N LEU A 57 1.15 -0.63 23.06
CA LEU A 57 0.02 -1.46 23.42
C LEU A 57 0.45 -2.93 23.69
N ALA A 58 1.26 -3.50 22.80
CA ALA A 58 1.76 -4.87 22.94
C ALA A 58 2.63 -5.06 24.21
N ARG A 59 3.46 -4.07 24.55
CA ARG A 59 4.27 -4.06 25.78
C ARG A 59 3.41 -4.17 27.04
N GLY A 60 2.19 -3.62 27.01
CA GLY A 60 1.22 -3.75 28.12
C GLY A 60 0.82 -5.19 28.45
N ALA A 61 1.02 -6.14 27.54
CA ALA A 61 0.80 -7.57 27.82
C ALA A 61 1.96 -8.23 28.59
N PHE A 62 3.12 -7.57 28.71
CA PHE A 62 4.32 -8.07 29.38
C PHE A 62 4.56 -7.29 30.67
N ALA A 63 3.85 -7.68 31.74
CA ALA A 63 3.97 -7.04 33.03
C ALA A 63 5.43 -7.04 33.54
N ARG A 64 5.87 -5.91 34.10
CA ARG A 64 7.22 -5.71 34.64
C ARG A 64 8.34 -5.76 33.59
N GLY A 65 8.03 -5.53 32.31
CA GLY A 65 9.06 -5.34 31.29
C GLY A 65 9.87 -4.06 31.53
N VAL A 66 11.15 -4.09 31.19
CA VAL A 66 12.10 -3.00 31.40
C VAL A 66 12.56 -2.46 30.03
N GLU A 67 12.50 -1.14 29.84
CA GLU A 67 13.06 -0.49 28.67
C GLU A 67 14.59 -0.54 28.73
N VAL A 68 15.20 -0.93 27.62
CA VAL A 68 16.67 -0.91 27.48
C VAL A 68 17.10 0.47 26.98
N GLU A 69 17.62 1.26 27.90
CA GLU A 69 18.13 2.59 27.62
C GLU A 69 19.55 2.54 27.04
N GLY A 70 19.88 3.46 26.14
CA GLY A 70 21.20 3.64 25.57
C GLY A 70 21.17 4.68 24.45
N LYS A 71 22.11 5.65 24.47
CA LYS A 71 22.25 6.66 23.43
C LYS A 71 22.83 6.10 22.12
N THR A 72 23.58 5.01 22.24
CA THR A 72 24.16 4.27 21.11
C THR A 72 23.72 2.82 21.18
N ILE A 73 23.86 2.12 20.05
CA ILE A 73 23.54 0.69 20.02
C ILE A 73 24.47 -0.11 20.95
N ASP A 74 25.72 0.28 21.10
CA ASP A 74 26.68 -0.37 22.00
C ASP A 74 26.26 -0.23 23.45
N GLN A 75 25.88 0.97 23.88
CA GLN A 75 25.37 1.19 25.24
C GLN A 75 24.09 0.37 25.50
N ALA A 76 23.20 0.29 24.51
CA ALA A 76 22.00 -0.54 24.62
C ALA A 76 22.35 -2.03 24.69
N ALA A 77 23.33 -2.49 23.91
CA ALA A 77 23.79 -3.88 23.93
C ALA A 77 24.44 -4.24 25.29
N ASP A 78 25.32 -3.38 25.81
CA ASP A 78 25.94 -3.57 27.13
C ASP A 78 24.85 -3.63 28.24
N LYS A 79 23.86 -2.73 28.16
CA LYS A 79 22.73 -2.72 29.10
C LYS A 79 21.88 -3.98 28.99
N THR A 80 21.64 -4.46 27.76
CA THR A 80 20.94 -5.74 27.50
C THR A 80 21.67 -6.90 28.18
N GLN A 81 22.98 -7.01 27.99
CA GLN A 81 23.81 -8.07 28.59
C GLN A 81 23.76 -8.03 30.12
N GLN A 82 23.87 -6.84 30.71
CA GLN A 82 23.77 -6.65 32.16
C GLN A 82 22.40 -7.14 32.71
N LEU A 83 21.30 -6.77 32.04
CA LEU A 83 19.95 -7.14 32.46
C LEU A 83 19.69 -8.64 32.31
N ILE A 84 20.17 -9.26 31.22
CA ILE A 84 20.07 -10.71 31.03
C ILE A 84 20.89 -11.46 32.09
N ALA A 85 22.12 -11.04 32.35
CA ALA A 85 23.01 -11.65 33.34
C ALA A 85 22.47 -11.53 34.77
N ALA A 86 21.84 -10.40 35.12
CA ALA A 86 21.22 -10.21 36.43
C ALA A 86 20.07 -11.19 36.70
N GLY A 87 19.42 -11.73 35.68
CA GLY A 87 18.39 -12.77 35.77
C GLY A 87 17.07 -12.35 36.42
N SER A 88 16.98 -11.12 36.93
CA SER A 88 15.82 -10.61 37.65
C SER A 88 14.70 -10.04 36.80
N VAL A 89 14.99 -9.76 35.49
CA VAL A 89 14.04 -9.16 34.57
C VAL A 89 13.45 -10.24 33.68
N PHE A 90 12.14 -10.27 33.60
CA PHE A 90 11.40 -11.23 32.76
C PHE A 90 11.33 -10.80 31.31
N ALA A 91 11.06 -9.53 31.02
CA ALA A 91 10.94 -9.00 29.67
C ALA A 91 11.77 -7.72 29.50
N LEU A 92 12.41 -7.57 28.35
CA LEU A 92 13.18 -6.39 27.93
C LEU A 92 12.53 -5.79 26.70
N PHE A 93 12.38 -4.47 26.68
CA PHE A 93 11.88 -3.72 25.53
C PHE A 93 13.03 -3.00 24.84
N GLY A 94 13.16 -3.17 23.53
CA GLY A 94 14.22 -2.57 22.76
C GLY A 94 15.61 -3.16 23.05
N ALA A 95 15.70 -4.43 23.43
CA ALA A 95 16.96 -5.12 23.69
C ALA A 95 17.84 -5.13 22.43
N ALA A 96 19.11 -4.78 22.59
CA ALA A 96 20.05 -4.65 21.49
C ALA A 96 21.16 -5.71 21.57
N PHE A 97 21.61 -6.18 20.39
CA PHE A 97 22.70 -7.14 20.26
C PHE A 97 23.62 -6.74 19.13
N VAL A 98 24.90 -6.98 19.31
CA VAL A 98 25.95 -6.73 18.33
C VAL A 98 26.82 -7.97 18.22
N ALA A 99 26.97 -8.51 17.01
CA ALA A 99 27.87 -9.64 16.74
C ALA A 99 28.31 -9.62 15.27
N ASP A 100 29.55 -10.00 14.97
CA ASP A 100 30.14 -10.17 13.63
C ASP A 100 29.88 -8.97 12.69
N GLY A 101 30.01 -7.75 13.20
CA GLY A 101 29.78 -6.53 12.44
C GLY A 101 28.30 -6.24 12.13
N CYS A 102 27.39 -6.97 12.77
CA CYS A 102 25.93 -6.78 12.65
C CYS A 102 25.37 -6.25 13.96
N GLU A 103 24.26 -5.52 13.85
CA GLU A 103 23.49 -5.03 14.99
C GLU A 103 22.00 -5.23 14.78
N VAL A 104 21.30 -5.59 15.86
CA VAL A 104 19.86 -5.74 15.86
C VAL A 104 19.25 -5.18 17.13
N ARG A 105 18.00 -4.77 17.07
CA ARG A 105 17.20 -4.36 18.22
C ARG A 105 15.85 -5.07 18.15
N THR A 106 15.49 -5.79 19.23
CA THR A 106 14.21 -6.50 19.32
C THR A 106 13.12 -5.58 19.90
N ASP A 107 11.87 -5.75 19.46
CA ASP A 107 10.74 -5.03 20.07
C ASP A 107 10.52 -5.46 21.52
N ILE A 108 10.42 -6.79 21.74
CA ILE A 108 10.22 -7.39 23.06
C ILE A 108 11.05 -8.68 23.13
N LEU A 109 11.85 -8.81 24.17
CA LEU A 109 12.65 -9.99 24.47
C LEU A 109 12.24 -10.57 25.80
N VAL A 110 11.94 -11.86 25.86
CA VAL A 110 11.51 -12.54 27.10
C VAL A 110 12.55 -13.58 27.49
N ARG A 111 12.99 -13.53 28.73
CA ARG A 111 13.93 -14.52 29.30
C ARG A 111 13.18 -15.69 29.89
N GLN A 112 13.50 -16.89 29.43
CA GLN A 112 12.99 -18.15 29.95
C GLN A 112 13.71 -18.58 31.24
N LYS A 113 13.15 -19.53 31.96
CA LYS A 113 13.70 -20.04 33.25
C LYS A 113 15.10 -20.65 33.07
N ASP A 114 15.35 -21.29 31.91
CA ASP A 114 16.64 -21.89 31.56
C ASP A 114 17.67 -20.87 31.03
N GLY A 115 17.30 -19.60 31.00
CA GLY A 115 18.14 -18.50 30.47
C GLY A 115 18.06 -18.30 28.98
N SER A 116 17.38 -19.16 28.23
CA SER A 116 17.11 -18.94 26.80
C SER A 116 16.12 -17.78 26.57
N LEU A 117 16.07 -17.28 25.34
CA LEU A 117 15.38 -16.06 24.99
C LEU A 117 14.27 -16.30 23.96
N ASP A 118 13.11 -15.69 24.20
CA ASP A 118 12.03 -15.59 23.21
C ASP A 118 12.01 -14.19 22.61
N ILE A 119 11.92 -14.13 21.29
CA ILE A 119 11.86 -12.89 20.51
C ILE A 119 10.40 -12.64 20.11
N PHE A 120 9.87 -11.47 20.42
CA PHE A 120 8.57 -11.02 19.96
C PHE A 120 8.73 -9.76 19.13
N GLU A 121 8.31 -9.82 17.88
CA GLU A 121 8.31 -8.71 16.93
C GLU A 121 6.88 -8.24 16.70
N VAL A 122 6.64 -6.93 16.82
CA VAL A 122 5.33 -6.31 16.67
C VAL A 122 5.14 -5.79 15.26
N LYS A 123 4.05 -6.17 14.62
CA LYS A 123 3.73 -5.73 13.25
C LYS A 123 2.29 -5.22 13.17
N SER A 124 2.09 -4.07 12.54
CA SER A 124 0.77 -3.48 12.34
C SER A 124 -0.10 -4.22 11.30
N GLY A 125 0.43 -5.20 10.58
CA GLY A 125 -0.34 -6.02 9.64
C GLY A 125 -1.32 -6.96 10.33
N THR A 126 -2.20 -7.58 9.54
CA THR A 126 -3.23 -8.54 10.03
C THR A 126 -2.89 -10.00 9.73
N LYS A 127 -1.72 -10.27 9.16
CA LYS A 127 -1.18 -11.62 8.88
C LYS A 127 0.35 -11.63 8.96
N VAL A 128 0.91 -12.80 9.20
CA VAL A 128 2.37 -13.01 9.13
C VAL A 128 2.81 -13.03 7.68
N LYS A 129 3.71 -12.11 7.30
CA LYS A 129 4.30 -12.01 5.94
C LYS A 129 5.69 -12.63 5.91
N GLY A 130 6.12 -13.16 4.76
CA GLY A 130 7.45 -13.77 4.57
C GLY A 130 8.61 -12.86 5.01
N ARG A 131 8.54 -11.57 4.69
CA ARG A 131 9.56 -10.58 5.10
C ARG A 131 9.74 -10.46 6.62
N TYR A 132 8.68 -10.74 7.42
CA TYR A 132 8.80 -10.73 8.88
C TYR A 132 9.65 -11.90 9.39
N LEU A 133 9.55 -13.06 8.72
CA LEU A 133 10.36 -14.23 9.05
C LEU A 133 11.83 -13.98 8.78
N THR A 134 12.15 -13.30 7.67
CA THR A 134 13.52 -12.95 7.31
C THR A 134 14.15 -11.97 8.31
N ASP A 135 13.38 -10.96 8.72
CA ASP A 135 13.77 -10.01 9.78
C ASP A 135 14.06 -10.73 11.11
N LEU A 136 13.16 -11.61 11.53
CA LEU A 136 13.32 -12.40 12.74
C LEU A 136 14.46 -13.42 12.65
N ALA A 137 14.72 -13.99 11.48
CA ALA A 137 15.89 -14.86 11.26
C ALA A 137 17.20 -14.09 11.42
N LEU A 138 17.27 -12.85 10.90
CA LEU A 138 18.43 -11.98 11.10
C LEU A 138 18.63 -11.67 12.59
N GLN A 139 17.57 -11.31 13.32
CA GLN A 139 17.63 -11.06 14.75
C GLN A 139 18.12 -12.30 15.51
N ALA A 140 17.55 -13.48 15.23
CA ALA A 140 17.97 -14.73 15.88
C ALA A 140 19.44 -15.05 15.62
N ILE A 141 19.92 -14.89 14.37
CA ILE A 141 21.34 -15.09 14.01
C ILE A 141 22.27 -14.21 14.85
N VAL A 142 21.97 -12.91 14.94
CA VAL A 142 22.83 -11.98 15.67
C VAL A 142 22.79 -12.26 17.18
N ILE A 143 21.63 -12.60 17.74
CA ILE A 143 21.47 -12.96 19.15
C ILE A 143 22.25 -14.23 19.48
N GLU A 144 22.17 -15.25 18.62
CA GLU A 144 22.90 -16.52 18.82
C GLU A 144 24.42 -16.32 18.68
N ARG A 145 24.87 -15.48 17.74
CA ARG A 145 26.28 -15.10 17.60
C ARG A 145 26.80 -14.25 18.76
N ALA A 146 25.91 -13.51 19.44
CA ALA A 146 26.22 -12.82 20.70
C ALA A 146 26.28 -13.74 21.93
N GLY A 147 26.15 -15.07 21.73
CA GLY A 147 26.31 -16.09 22.78
C GLY A 147 25.03 -16.46 23.51
N HIS A 148 23.86 -16.08 23.01
CA HIS A 148 22.58 -16.41 23.64
C HIS A 148 21.84 -17.51 22.87
N LYS A 149 21.08 -18.34 23.60
CA LYS A 149 20.22 -19.36 23.01
C LYS A 149 18.84 -18.75 22.73
N VAL A 150 18.40 -18.76 21.49
CA VAL A 150 17.02 -18.42 21.12
C VAL A 150 16.14 -19.66 21.29
N HIS A 151 15.10 -19.56 22.13
CA HIS A 151 14.13 -20.63 22.39
C HIS A 151 12.95 -20.53 21.42
N GLY A 152 12.30 -19.37 21.37
CA GLY A 152 11.10 -19.13 20.56
C GLY A 152 11.14 -17.80 19.81
N VAL A 153 10.41 -17.75 18.70
CA VAL A 153 10.29 -16.55 17.86
C VAL A 153 8.82 -16.33 17.51
N TYR A 154 8.31 -15.15 17.82
CA TYR A 154 6.88 -14.84 17.74
C TYR A 154 6.64 -13.54 16.98
N VAL A 155 5.55 -13.50 16.21
CA VAL A 155 5.02 -12.25 15.61
C VAL A 155 3.75 -11.87 16.35
N LEU A 156 3.73 -10.65 16.88
CA LEU A 156 2.54 -10.01 17.42
C LEU A 156 1.92 -9.15 16.31
N TYR A 157 0.66 -9.39 15.97
CA TYR A 157 -0.01 -8.72 14.84
C TYR A 157 -1.49 -8.48 15.15
N LEU A 158 -2.13 -7.57 14.37
CA LEU A 158 -3.52 -7.21 14.59
C LEU A 158 -4.49 -8.32 14.16
N ASP A 159 -5.50 -8.61 14.99
CA ASP A 159 -6.59 -9.52 14.62
C ASP A 159 -7.57 -8.84 13.67
N LYS A 160 -7.60 -9.26 12.40
CA LYS A 160 -8.56 -8.76 11.41
C LYS A 160 -10.04 -8.99 11.77
N THR A 161 -10.31 -9.88 12.74
CA THR A 161 -11.68 -10.19 13.20
C THR A 161 -12.09 -9.37 14.41
N TYR A 162 -11.15 -8.64 15.03
CA TYR A 162 -11.44 -7.74 16.13
C TYR A 162 -12.48 -6.68 15.71
N LYS A 163 -13.42 -6.39 16.60
CA LYS A 163 -14.39 -5.31 16.44
C LYS A 163 -14.25 -4.35 17.60
N HIS A 164 -14.01 -3.11 17.30
CA HIS A 164 -13.86 -2.08 18.32
C HIS A 164 -15.17 -1.91 19.11
N THR A 165 -15.06 -1.86 20.42
CA THR A 165 -16.22 -1.77 21.33
C THR A 165 -16.55 -0.34 21.76
N GLY A 166 -15.75 0.63 21.30
CA GLY A 166 -15.82 2.04 21.70
C GLY A 166 -14.80 2.41 22.78
N GLY A 167 -14.68 3.70 23.03
CA GLY A 167 -13.69 4.26 23.95
C GLY A 167 -12.37 4.62 23.27
N THR A 168 -11.43 5.19 24.01
CA THR A 168 -10.11 5.62 23.55
C THR A 168 -9.00 4.64 23.92
N ASP A 169 -9.27 3.75 24.85
CA ASP A 169 -8.30 2.82 25.41
C ASP A 169 -8.40 1.45 24.74
N TYR A 170 -7.31 1.02 24.13
CA TYR A 170 -7.22 -0.31 23.55
C TYR A 170 -6.66 -1.30 24.56
N SER A 171 -7.31 -2.46 24.67
CA SER A 171 -6.73 -3.62 25.35
C SER A 171 -5.98 -4.48 24.31
N PRO A 172 -4.74 -4.94 24.61
CA PRO A 172 -4.06 -5.92 23.77
C PRO A 172 -4.89 -7.19 23.56
N LYS A 173 -5.65 -7.56 24.59
CA LYS A 173 -6.49 -8.77 24.57
C LYS A 173 -7.59 -8.65 23.52
N GLY A 174 -7.55 -9.56 22.55
CA GLY A 174 -8.49 -9.62 21.43
C GLY A 174 -8.07 -8.78 20.22
N LEU A 175 -7.35 -7.65 20.41
CA LEU A 175 -6.85 -6.83 19.31
C LEU A 175 -5.53 -7.35 18.74
N VAL A 176 -4.64 -7.89 19.59
CA VAL A 176 -3.34 -8.41 19.18
C VAL A 176 -3.33 -9.93 19.27
N LYS A 177 -2.93 -10.59 18.20
CA LYS A 177 -2.66 -12.03 18.13
C LYS A 177 -1.16 -12.29 18.18
N SER A 178 -0.80 -13.45 18.72
CA SER A 178 0.56 -13.99 18.67
C SER A 178 0.61 -15.21 17.76
N ALA A 179 1.58 -15.25 16.86
CA ALA A 179 1.89 -16.44 16.08
C ALA A 179 3.30 -16.93 16.43
N ASP A 180 3.42 -18.19 16.81
CA ASP A 180 4.70 -18.87 16.90
C ASP A 180 5.21 -19.14 15.46
N VAL A 181 6.37 -18.59 15.15
CA VAL A 181 7.03 -18.74 13.85
C VAL A 181 8.41 -19.40 13.99
N THR A 182 8.72 -19.96 15.14
CA THR A 182 10.02 -20.55 15.49
C THR A 182 10.53 -21.50 14.42
N GLU A 183 9.76 -22.53 14.09
CA GLU A 183 10.16 -23.53 13.09
C GLU A 183 10.31 -22.96 11.68
N ARG A 184 9.47 -21.99 11.33
CA ARG A 184 9.54 -21.30 10.04
C ARG A 184 10.81 -20.45 9.94
N VAL A 185 11.17 -19.75 11.01
CA VAL A 185 12.38 -18.94 11.11
C VAL A 185 13.61 -19.85 11.06
N ARG A 186 13.66 -20.92 11.85
CA ARG A 186 14.78 -21.88 11.85
C ARG A 186 15.03 -22.49 10.48
N ARG A 187 13.99 -22.80 9.73
CA ARG A 187 14.09 -23.35 8.37
C ARG A 187 14.81 -22.40 7.40
N ILE A 188 14.59 -21.10 7.50
CA ILE A 188 15.20 -20.12 6.60
C ILE A 188 16.49 -19.52 7.13
N GLN A 189 16.80 -19.70 8.42
CA GLN A 189 17.94 -19.11 9.09
C GLN A 189 19.29 -19.42 8.42
N PRO A 190 19.60 -20.64 7.95
CA PRO A 190 20.84 -20.91 7.22
C PRO A 190 20.98 -20.06 5.95
N ARG A 191 19.91 -19.99 5.15
CA ARG A 191 19.89 -19.16 3.93
C ARG A 191 20.05 -17.67 4.25
N VAL A 192 19.44 -17.18 5.31
CA VAL A 192 19.57 -15.77 5.74
C VAL A 192 20.99 -15.49 6.21
N ALA A 193 21.64 -16.43 6.89
CA ALA A 193 23.05 -16.30 7.29
C ALA A 193 24.01 -16.23 6.08
N GLU A 194 23.77 -17.05 5.05
CA GLU A 194 24.51 -17.01 3.79
C GLU A 194 24.31 -15.68 3.06
N GLN A 195 23.07 -15.20 2.97
CA GLN A 195 22.74 -13.89 2.38
C GLN A 195 23.43 -12.75 3.14
N LEU A 196 23.40 -12.77 4.47
CA LEU A 196 24.06 -11.77 5.30
C LEU A 196 25.56 -11.71 4.99
N ALA A 197 26.23 -12.86 4.94
CA ALA A 197 27.67 -12.94 4.60
C ALA A 197 27.94 -12.44 3.17
N ALA A 198 27.07 -12.76 2.21
CA ALA A 198 27.18 -12.28 0.84
C ALA A 198 27.01 -10.75 0.77
N PHE A 199 26.02 -10.21 1.44
CA PHE A 199 25.75 -8.76 1.48
C PHE A 199 26.90 -7.99 2.16
N GLN A 200 27.46 -8.52 3.24
CA GLN A 200 28.65 -7.93 3.88
C GLN A 200 29.88 -7.91 2.95
N ARG A 201 30.05 -8.92 2.09
CA ARG A 201 31.09 -8.89 1.05
C ARG A 201 30.78 -7.86 -0.03
N GLN A 202 29.52 -7.80 -0.48
CA GLN A 202 29.09 -6.88 -1.54
C GLN A 202 29.28 -5.40 -1.18
N THR A 203 29.22 -5.03 0.11
CA THR A 203 29.52 -3.63 0.50
C THR A 203 30.98 -3.24 0.25
N LYS A 204 31.88 -4.18 -0.07
CA LYS A 204 33.29 -3.93 -0.39
C LYS A 204 33.58 -4.01 -1.89
N ASP A 205 32.58 -4.35 -2.70
CA ASP A 205 32.68 -4.58 -4.14
C ASP A 205 31.74 -3.63 -4.87
N ASP A 206 32.28 -2.75 -5.70
CA ASP A 206 31.55 -1.73 -6.45
C ASP A 206 30.94 -2.24 -7.76
N SER A 207 31.16 -3.51 -8.13
CA SER A 207 30.56 -4.13 -9.33
C SER A 207 29.02 -4.04 -9.36
N ALA A 208 28.37 -3.94 -8.20
CA ALA A 208 26.93 -3.74 -8.12
C ALA A 208 26.46 -2.39 -8.69
N LEU A 209 27.35 -1.42 -8.88
CA LEU A 209 26.99 -0.11 -9.45
C LEU A 209 26.57 -0.21 -10.93
N ASP A 210 26.98 -1.25 -11.62
CA ASP A 210 26.62 -1.52 -13.02
C ASP A 210 25.24 -2.20 -13.19
N LEU A 211 24.60 -2.61 -12.08
CA LEU A 211 23.27 -3.22 -12.14
C LEU A 211 22.24 -2.27 -12.75
N PRO A 212 21.47 -2.73 -13.75
CA PRO A 212 20.42 -1.94 -14.36
C PRO A 212 19.25 -1.72 -13.40
N THR A 213 18.39 -0.77 -13.74
CA THR A 213 17.10 -0.62 -13.06
C THR A 213 16.16 -1.77 -13.42
N GLY A 214 15.21 -2.06 -12.51
CA GLY A 214 14.27 -3.15 -12.71
C GLY A 214 13.00 -2.98 -11.88
N THR A 215 12.10 -3.94 -11.96
CA THR A 215 10.85 -4.00 -11.18
C THR A 215 11.09 -3.88 -9.68
N PHE A 216 12.25 -4.34 -9.21
CA PHE A 216 12.68 -4.22 -7.82
C PHE A 216 12.96 -2.76 -7.38
N CYS A 217 13.07 -1.82 -8.32
CA CYS A 217 13.28 -0.41 -7.98
C CYS A 217 12.01 0.26 -7.38
N THR A 218 10.85 -0.32 -7.65
CA THR A 218 9.56 0.17 -7.14
C THR A 218 8.88 -0.77 -6.16
N ALA A 219 9.30 -2.06 -6.11
CA ALA A 219 8.72 -3.09 -5.26
C ALA A 219 9.78 -3.75 -4.36
N PRO A 220 9.48 -4.07 -3.08
CA PRO A 220 8.20 -3.87 -2.39
C PRO A 220 7.95 -2.41 -1.95
N PHE A 221 8.94 -1.55 -2.07
CA PHE A 221 8.87 -0.11 -1.78
C PHE A 221 9.72 0.66 -2.79
N PRO A 222 9.35 1.90 -3.14
CA PRO A 222 10.18 2.74 -3.99
C PRO A 222 11.62 2.86 -3.46
N CYS A 223 12.59 2.65 -4.33
CA CYS A 223 14.01 2.80 -3.99
C CYS A 223 14.37 4.29 -3.89
N PRO A 224 15.03 4.76 -2.82
CA PRO A 224 15.42 6.16 -2.68
C PRO A 224 16.41 6.63 -3.75
N HIS A 225 17.13 5.69 -4.37
CA HIS A 225 18.11 5.99 -5.43
C HIS A 225 17.51 5.95 -6.84
N LEU A 226 16.22 5.63 -7.01
CA LEU A 226 15.60 5.46 -8.33
C LEU A 226 15.77 6.69 -9.22
N ALA A 227 15.52 7.88 -8.70
CA ALA A 227 15.66 9.13 -9.45
C ALA A 227 17.08 9.36 -10.01
N ASN A 228 18.10 8.80 -9.37
CA ASN A 228 19.47 8.84 -9.86
C ASN A 228 19.76 7.70 -10.86
N CYS A 229 19.31 6.49 -10.55
CA CYS A 229 19.53 5.32 -11.39
C CYS A 229 18.78 5.43 -12.74
N SER A 230 17.60 6.06 -12.77
CA SER A 230 16.78 6.20 -13.97
C SER A 230 17.31 7.23 -14.99
N LYS A 231 18.31 8.02 -14.65
CA LYS A 231 18.91 9.00 -15.60
C LYS A 231 19.53 8.36 -16.85
N GLN A 232 19.88 7.09 -16.77
CA GLN A 232 20.51 6.34 -17.86
C GLN A 232 19.54 5.29 -18.47
N GLU A 233 18.26 5.32 -18.07
CA GLU A 233 17.27 4.43 -18.64
C GLU A 233 16.94 4.77 -20.08
N PRO A 234 16.60 3.77 -20.91
CA PRO A 234 15.99 4.00 -22.21
C PRO A 234 14.59 4.61 -22.06
N GLU A 235 14.01 5.04 -23.18
CA GLU A 235 12.65 5.62 -23.20
C GLU A 235 11.61 4.64 -22.68
N PHE A 236 11.77 3.33 -22.98
CA PHE A 236 10.85 2.26 -22.54
C PHE A 236 11.58 1.20 -21.71
N PRO A 237 11.94 1.50 -20.45
CA PRO A 237 12.71 0.59 -19.62
C PRO A 237 11.91 -0.66 -19.24
N LEU A 238 12.58 -1.81 -19.07
CA LEU A 238 11.94 -3.08 -18.71
C LEU A 238 11.04 -2.98 -17.48
N ARG A 239 11.41 -2.16 -16.48
CA ARG A 239 10.62 -2.00 -15.25
C ARG A 239 9.22 -1.42 -15.48
N SER A 240 8.97 -0.77 -16.61
CA SER A 240 7.66 -0.26 -17.02
C SER A 240 6.79 -1.30 -17.71
N PHE A 241 7.33 -2.51 -17.98
CA PHE A 241 6.57 -3.57 -18.62
C PHE A 241 5.56 -4.17 -17.65
N PRO A 242 4.27 -4.26 -18.04
CA PRO A 242 3.25 -4.78 -17.15
C PRO A 242 3.50 -6.24 -16.79
N ASP A 243 3.22 -6.60 -15.54
CA ASP A 243 3.25 -7.97 -15.02
C ASP A 243 4.59 -8.71 -15.27
N LEU A 244 5.70 -7.97 -15.34
CA LEU A 244 7.03 -8.52 -15.49
C LEU A 244 7.50 -9.16 -14.17
N THR A 245 7.79 -10.47 -14.18
CA THR A 245 8.38 -11.15 -13.02
C THR A 245 9.88 -10.95 -12.96
N ARG A 246 10.47 -11.06 -11.76
CA ARG A 246 11.93 -10.93 -11.58
C ARG A 246 12.72 -11.97 -12.37
N GLU A 247 12.18 -13.16 -12.55
CA GLU A 247 12.79 -14.25 -13.31
C GLU A 247 12.91 -13.86 -14.79
N ILE A 248 11.79 -13.43 -15.40
CA ILE A 248 11.77 -13.01 -16.81
C ILE A 248 12.63 -11.75 -17.00
N GLU A 249 12.57 -10.80 -16.06
CA GLU A 249 13.40 -9.59 -16.12
C GLU A 249 14.89 -9.93 -16.11
N ARG A 250 15.33 -10.87 -15.26
CA ARG A 250 16.72 -11.33 -15.23
C ARG A 250 17.12 -11.98 -16.55
N GLU A 251 16.29 -12.88 -17.10
CA GLU A 251 16.53 -13.51 -18.39
C GLU A 251 16.73 -12.47 -19.50
N LEU A 252 15.88 -11.45 -19.55
CA LEU A 252 15.98 -10.37 -20.52
C LEU A 252 17.27 -9.56 -20.38
N HIS A 253 17.69 -9.28 -19.14
CA HIS A 253 18.97 -8.60 -18.91
C HIS A 253 20.17 -9.48 -19.29
N GLU A 254 20.12 -10.79 -19.04
CA GLU A 254 21.16 -11.74 -19.48
C GLU A 254 21.26 -11.84 -21.00
N GLU A 255 20.15 -11.63 -21.72
CA GLU A 255 20.09 -11.51 -23.18
C GLU A 255 20.54 -10.11 -23.69
N GLY A 256 20.86 -9.16 -22.80
CA GLY A 256 21.26 -7.79 -23.15
C GLY A 256 20.11 -6.86 -23.51
N ILE A 257 18.87 -7.26 -23.20
CA ILE A 257 17.67 -6.47 -23.46
C ILE A 257 17.43 -5.54 -22.26
N ALA A 258 17.47 -4.23 -22.50
CA ALA A 258 17.20 -3.19 -21.50
C ALA A 258 16.02 -2.30 -21.88
N ASP A 259 15.67 -2.24 -23.15
CA ASP A 259 14.60 -1.43 -23.74
C ASP A 259 13.51 -2.34 -24.30
N LEU A 260 12.25 -2.05 -23.99
CA LEU A 260 11.10 -2.77 -24.54
C LEU A 260 11.04 -2.73 -26.07
N MET A 261 11.63 -1.72 -26.70
CA MET A 261 11.74 -1.62 -28.16
C MET A 261 12.57 -2.76 -28.78
N GLN A 262 13.51 -3.34 -28.01
CA GLN A 262 14.35 -4.46 -28.45
C GLN A 262 13.63 -5.82 -28.36
N LEU A 263 12.51 -5.88 -27.62
CA LEU A 263 11.81 -7.13 -27.35
C LEU A 263 10.97 -7.59 -28.54
N ASP A 264 11.09 -8.87 -28.93
CA ASP A 264 10.28 -9.45 -30.01
C ASP A 264 8.84 -9.71 -29.51
N GLU A 265 7.85 -9.20 -30.24
CA GLU A 265 6.43 -9.41 -29.96
C GLU A 265 6.00 -10.89 -30.09
N ALA A 266 6.70 -11.67 -30.93
CA ALA A 266 6.44 -13.08 -31.13
C ALA A 266 6.99 -13.98 -30.01
N ARG A 267 7.73 -13.43 -29.04
CA ARG A 267 8.30 -14.21 -27.93
C ARG A 267 7.20 -15.00 -27.20
N PRO A 268 7.30 -16.35 -27.12
CA PRO A 268 6.23 -17.21 -26.59
C PRO A 268 5.87 -16.91 -25.12
N SER A 269 6.83 -16.48 -24.31
CA SER A 269 6.64 -16.20 -22.88
C SER A 269 5.81 -14.95 -22.60
N LEU A 270 5.52 -14.12 -23.58
CA LEU A 270 4.73 -12.91 -23.39
C LEU A 270 3.25 -13.21 -23.22
N THR A 271 2.62 -12.58 -22.23
CA THR A 271 1.17 -12.59 -22.06
C THR A 271 0.48 -11.77 -23.15
N PHE A 272 -0.84 -11.93 -23.31
CA PHE A 272 -1.64 -11.09 -24.19
C PHE A 272 -1.42 -9.59 -23.93
N ARG A 273 -1.48 -9.20 -22.64
CA ARG A 273 -1.31 -7.82 -22.21
C ARG A 273 0.07 -7.28 -22.59
N GLN A 274 1.11 -8.06 -22.38
CA GLN A 274 2.48 -7.69 -22.73
C GLN A 274 2.65 -7.51 -24.23
N ARG A 275 2.11 -8.42 -25.05
CA ARG A 275 2.14 -8.27 -26.52
C ARG A 275 1.44 -7.00 -27.00
N ARG A 276 0.24 -6.72 -26.46
CA ARG A 276 -0.50 -5.49 -26.81
C ARG A 276 0.25 -4.23 -26.37
N THR A 277 0.88 -4.26 -25.22
CA THR A 277 1.74 -3.16 -24.76
C THR A 277 2.89 -2.92 -25.73
N LEU A 278 3.60 -3.96 -26.17
CA LEU A 278 4.69 -3.83 -27.15
C LEU A 278 4.20 -3.28 -28.49
N GLN A 279 3.09 -3.79 -29.02
CA GLN A 279 2.49 -3.29 -30.25
C GLN A 279 2.17 -1.79 -30.13
N CYS A 280 1.53 -1.41 -29.03
CA CYS A 280 1.17 -0.02 -28.75
C CYS A 280 2.40 0.90 -28.73
N ILE A 281 3.48 0.49 -28.04
CA ILE A 281 4.73 1.27 -27.96
C ILE A 281 5.39 1.38 -29.32
N LYS A 282 5.54 0.26 -30.05
CA LYS A 282 6.23 0.22 -31.34
C LYS A 282 5.50 0.96 -32.44
N GLN A 283 4.16 0.89 -32.43
CA GLN A 283 3.32 1.60 -33.38
C GLN A 283 3.10 3.07 -32.98
N LYS A 284 3.39 3.43 -31.72
CA LYS A 284 3.08 4.75 -31.13
C LYS A 284 1.60 5.11 -31.23
N GLU A 285 0.73 4.11 -31.17
CA GLU A 285 -0.71 4.25 -31.31
C GLU A 285 -1.44 3.66 -30.10
N THR A 286 -2.59 4.24 -29.80
CA THR A 286 -3.49 3.68 -28.78
C THR A 286 -4.20 2.45 -29.36
N ILE A 287 -4.10 1.33 -28.66
CA ILE A 287 -4.84 0.11 -29.00
C ILE A 287 -6.02 -0.01 -28.03
N ARG A 288 -7.23 -0.07 -28.58
CA ARG A 288 -8.45 -0.32 -27.82
C ARG A 288 -9.11 -1.61 -28.33
N GLU A 289 -9.24 -2.59 -27.45
CA GLU A 289 -9.94 -3.82 -27.78
C GLU A 289 -11.44 -3.56 -28.00
N PRO A 290 -12.09 -4.24 -28.95
CA PRO A 290 -13.50 -4.00 -29.30
C PRO A 290 -14.46 -4.09 -28.12
N PHE A 291 -14.25 -5.05 -27.21
CA PHE A 291 -15.11 -5.25 -26.04
C PHE A 291 -15.14 -4.02 -25.09
N VAL A 292 -14.09 -3.19 -25.09
CA VAL A 292 -14.08 -1.95 -24.27
C VAL A 292 -15.18 -1.01 -24.73
N LYS A 293 -15.34 -0.85 -26.05
CA LYS A 293 -16.43 -0.03 -26.61
C LYS A 293 -17.78 -0.66 -26.30
N GLU A 294 -17.92 -1.97 -26.48
CA GLU A 294 -19.15 -2.70 -26.22
C GLU A 294 -19.60 -2.52 -24.75
N GLU A 295 -18.72 -2.71 -23.78
CA GLU A 295 -19.05 -2.53 -22.35
C GLU A 295 -19.41 -1.07 -22.01
N LEU A 296 -18.76 -0.09 -22.65
CA LEU A 296 -19.07 1.33 -22.45
C LEU A 296 -20.43 1.75 -23.05
N LEU A 297 -20.96 0.99 -24.00
CA LEU A 297 -22.30 1.22 -24.57
C LEU A 297 -23.41 0.50 -23.78
N HIS A 298 -23.09 -0.55 -23.01
CA HIS A 298 -24.03 -1.29 -22.18
C HIS A 298 -24.27 -0.62 -20.82
N VAL A 299 -24.78 0.62 -20.84
CA VAL A 299 -25.00 1.43 -19.64
C VAL A 299 -26.46 1.82 -19.46
N GLU A 300 -26.86 2.00 -18.21
CA GLU A 300 -28.23 2.42 -17.81
C GLU A 300 -28.18 3.84 -17.22
N PHE A 301 -28.84 4.78 -17.91
CA PHE A 301 -28.90 6.16 -17.43
C PHE A 301 -29.90 6.36 -16.28
N PRO A 302 -29.67 7.34 -15.38
CA PRO A 302 -28.51 8.23 -15.35
C PRO A 302 -27.20 7.51 -14.97
N LEU A 303 -26.06 8.01 -15.47
CA LEU A 303 -24.75 7.52 -15.08
C LEU A 303 -24.21 8.36 -13.93
N HIS A 304 -23.77 7.69 -12.88
CA HIS A 304 -23.20 8.30 -11.69
C HIS A 304 -21.69 8.01 -11.64
N PHE A 305 -20.88 8.98 -12.01
CA PHE A 305 -19.42 8.91 -11.89
C PHE A 305 -19.05 9.22 -10.44
N LEU A 306 -18.92 8.16 -9.65
CA LEU A 306 -18.80 8.26 -8.20
C LEU A 306 -17.35 8.06 -7.75
N SER A 307 -16.85 9.02 -6.97
CA SER A 307 -15.63 8.91 -6.20
C SER A 307 -15.93 8.92 -4.71
N ILE A 308 -15.22 8.08 -3.96
CA ILE A 308 -15.32 7.99 -2.49
C ILE A 308 -13.92 8.18 -1.92
N ALA A 309 -13.73 9.21 -1.10
CA ALA A 309 -12.51 9.42 -0.34
C ALA A 309 -12.58 8.63 0.98
N THR A 310 -11.61 7.74 1.18
CA THR A 310 -11.53 6.86 2.35
C THR A 310 -10.22 7.04 3.10
N THR A 311 -10.20 6.63 4.36
CA THR A 311 -8.96 6.42 5.12
C THR A 311 -8.90 4.99 5.65
N THR A 312 -7.70 4.49 5.85
CA THR A 312 -7.45 3.21 6.52
C THR A 312 -6.49 3.42 7.68
N GLU A 313 -6.88 2.98 8.87
CA GLU A 313 -6.05 3.05 10.07
C GLU A 313 -5.91 1.66 10.69
N ALA A 314 -4.71 1.35 11.21
CA ALA A 314 -4.46 0.06 11.85
C ALA A 314 -5.30 -0.13 13.10
N LEU A 315 -5.44 0.94 13.91
CA LEU A 315 -6.25 0.94 15.12
C LEU A 315 -7.65 1.49 14.81
N PRO A 316 -8.71 0.71 15.03
CA PRO A 316 -10.08 1.13 14.73
C PRO A 316 -10.57 2.18 15.73
N ARG A 317 -11.26 3.22 15.25
CA ARG A 317 -11.72 4.37 16.07
C ARG A 317 -13.17 4.27 16.52
N PHE A 318 -14.01 3.62 15.72
CA PHE A 318 -15.46 3.63 15.92
C PHE A 318 -16.03 2.24 16.24
N VAL A 319 -17.13 2.20 16.99
CA VAL A 319 -17.79 0.94 17.36
C VAL A 319 -18.05 0.05 16.14
N GLY A 320 -17.69 -1.23 16.25
CA GLY A 320 -17.82 -2.22 15.19
C GLY A 320 -16.77 -2.15 14.08
N GLN A 321 -15.91 -1.12 14.06
CA GLN A 321 -14.81 -1.01 13.10
C GLN A 321 -13.75 -2.07 13.38
N LYS A 322 -13.14 -2.60 12.32
CA LYS A 322 -12.03 -3.57 12.36
C LYS A 322 -10.69 -2.90 12.05
N PRO A 323 -9.56 -3.49 12.47
CA PRO A 323 -8.24 -3.04 12.05
C PRO A 323 -8.12 -2.97 10.52
N TRP A 324 -7.56 -1.87 10.02
CA TRP A 324 -7.37 -1.60 8.59
C TRP A 324 -8.67 -1.55 7.77
N GLN A 325 -9.83 -1.41 8.40
CA GLN A 325 -11.07 -1.22 7.68
C GLN A 325 -11.11 0.19 7.09
N ALA A 326 -11.33 0.29 5.78
CA ALA A 326 -11.53 1.56 5.12
C ALA A 326 -12.79 2.27 5.66
N LEU A 327 -12.66 3.55 5.97
CA LEU A 327 -13.74 4.43 6.40
C LEU A 327 -13.98 5.52 5.37
N PRO A 328 -15.22 5.69 4.90
CA PRO A 328 -15.54 6.76 3.96
C PRO A 328 -15.76 8.08 4.71
N TYR A 329 -15.15 9.16 4.21
CA TYR A 329 -15.30 10.51 4.76
C TYR A 329 -15.88 11.51 3.78
N ALA A 330 -15.74 11.27 2.48
CA ALA A 330 -16.32 12.11 1.45
C ALA A 330 -16.74 11.29 0.25
N TRP A 331 -17.72 11.80 -0.49
CA TRP A 331 -18.03 11.34 -1.83
C TRP A 331 -18.33 12.53 -2.74
N ALA A 332 -18.06 12.36 -4.03
CA ALA A 332 -18.52 13.26 -5.08
C ALA A 332 -19.06 12.45 -6.26
N CYS A 333 -20.04 13.01 -6.92
CA CYS A 333 -20.73 12.38 -8.03
C CYS A 333 -21.01 13.39 -9.15
N GLU A 334 -20.52 13.08 -10.35
CA GLU A 334 -20.97 13.69 -11.58
C GLU A 334 -22.11 12.82 -12.14
N THR A 335 -23.31 13.36 -12.27
CA THR A 335 -24.44 12.61 -12.81
C THR A 335 -24.73 13.05 -14.23
N LEU A 336 -24.58 12.14 -15.19
CA LEU A 336 -24.87 12.34 -16.61
C LEU A 336 -26.24 11.72 -16.94
N THR A 337 -27.17 12.54 -17.43
CA THR A 337 -28.48 12.08 -17.91
C THR A 337 -28.41 11.58 -19.35
N ALA A 338 -29.40 10.81 -19.80
CA ALA A 338 -29.53 10.38 -21.19
C ALA A 338 -29.58 11.59 -22.17
N GLY A 339 -30.10 12.73 -21.74
CA GLY A 339 -30.13 13.97 -22.52
C GLY A 339 -28.80 14.74 -22.55
N GLY A 340 -27.74 14.22 -21.94
CA GLY A 340 -26.40 14.83 -21.95
C GLY A 340 -26.18 15.91 -20.87
N ALA A 341 -27.19 16.22 -20.03
CA ALA A 341 -27.02 17.15 -18.92
C ALA A 341 -26.18 16.52 -17.81
N VAL A 342 -25.27 17.32 -17.24
CA VAL A 342 -24.42 16.93 -16.12
C VAL A 342 -24.75 17.75 -14.90
N THR A 343 -24.92 17.08 -13.77
CA THR A 343 -25.06 17.72 -12.46
C THR A 343 -24.00 17.20 -11.51
N GLN A 344 -23.47 18.10 -10.67
CA GLN A 344 -22.45 17.77 -9.67
C GLN A 344 -23.05 17.78 -8.27
N SER A 345 -22.68 16.81 -7.45
CA SER A 345 -23.05 16.72 -6.06
C SER A 345 -21.91 16.13 -5.24
N GLY A 346 -21.95 16.33 -3.93
CA GLY A 346 -20.91 15.81 -3.05
C GLY A 346 -21.22 16.03 -1.58
N PHE A 347 -20.54 15.25 -0.75
CA PHE A 347 -20.58 15.27 0.70
C PHE A 347 -19.18 15.14 1.25
N ALA A 348 -18.90 15.77 2.38
CA ALA A 348 -17.66 15.53 3.12
C ALA A 348 -17.91 15.71 4.62
N TYR A 349 -17.26 14.87 5.41
CA TYR A 349 -17.32 14.89 6.86
C TYR A 349 -15.91 15.13 7.42
N ALA A 350 -15.77 16.12 8.29
CA ALA A 350 -14.47 16.50 8.86
C ALA A 350 -14.64 16.84 10.35
N ASP A 351 -15.04 15.85 11.14
CA ASP A 351 -15.15 15.98 12.59
C ASP A 351 -14.60 14.72 13.29
N LYS A 352 -14.64 14.72 14.64
CA LYS A 352 -14.17 13.63 15.50
C LYS A 352 -15.14 12.44 15.56
N ASP A 353 -16.41 12.68 15.32
CA ASP A 353 -17.47 11.69 15.47
C ASP A 353 -17.51 10.75 14.25
N ASP A 354 -18.32 9.70 14.32
CA ASP A 354 -18.41 8.67 13.30
C ASP A 354 -19.03 9.21 11.98
N PRO A 355 -18.28 9.23 10.87
CA PRO A 355 -18.78 9.76 9.60
C PRO A 355 -19.77 8.83 8.90
N ARG A 356 -19.78 7.54 9.24
CA ARG A 356 -20.43 6.47 8.49
C ARG A 356 -21.97 6.65 8.34
N PRO A 357 -22.73 7.05 9.37
CA PRO A 357 -24.19 7.24 9.24
C PRO A 357 -24.54 8.34 8.24
N GLU A 358 -23.97 9.53 8.40
CA GLU A 358 -24.24 10.68 7.51
C GLU A 358 -23.76 10.42 6.08
N PHE A 359 -22.61 9.78 5.93
CA PHE A 359 -22.10 9.34 4.64
C PHE A 359 -23.11 8.42 3.93
N ALA A 360 -23.59 7.37 4.60
CA ALA A 360 -24.49 6.39 4.03
C ALA A 360 -25.83 7.02 3.62
N GLN A 361 -26.41 7.86 4.47
CA GLN A 361 -27.69 8.54 4.22
C GLN A 361 -27.57 9.53 3.05
N SER A 362 -26.51 10.36 3.03
CA SER A 362 -26.30 11.36 1.99
C SER A 362 -26.08 10.72 0.61
N LEU A 363 -25.27 9.66 0.53
CA LEU A 363 -25.02 8.95 -0.73
C LEU A 363 -26.26 8.19 -1.21
N ALA A 364 -27.01 7.53 -0.31
CA ALA A 364 -28.26 6.86 -0.67
C ALA A 364 -29.30 7.83 -1.23
N LYS A 365 -29.40 9.03 -0.66
CA LYS A 365 -30.27 10.09 -1.18
C LYS A 365 -29.86 10.51 -2.59
N GLN A 366 -28.57 10.68 -2.86
CA GLN A 366 -28.04 11.01 -4.19
C GLN A 366 -28.40 9.94 -5.23
N LEU A 367 -28.33 8.67 -4.86
CA LEU A 367 -28.57 7.54 -5.76
C LEU A 367 -30.03 7.08 -5.81
N ALA A 368 -30.97 7.79 -5.18
CA ALA A 368 -32.36 7.39 -5.12
C ALA A 368 -33.05 7.34 -6.50
N SER A 369 -32.58 8.15 -7.46
CA SER A 369 -33.14 8.22 -8.82
C SER A 369 -32.86 6.98 -9.69
N GLY A 370 -32.15 6.01 -9.20
CA GLY A 370 -31.72 4.84 -9.99
C GLY A 370 -30.45 5.09 -10.78
N GLY A 371 -30.27 4.36 -11.88
CA GLY A 371 -29.11 4.50 -12.74
C GLY A 371 -27.94 3.60 -12.37
N MET A 372 -26.84 3.74 -13.10
CA MET A 372 -25.63 2.92 -13.01
C MET A 372 -24.46 3.71 -12.43
N LEU A 373 -23.65 3.08 -11.58
CA LEU A 373 -22.42 3.65 -11.05
C LEU A 373 -21.26 3.41 -12.02
N ILE A 374 -20.49 4.45 -12.30
CA ILE A 374 -19.19 4.36 -12.97
C ILE A 374 -18.12 4.65 -11.92
N LEU A 375 -17.34 3.65 -11.58
CA LEU A 375 -16.33 3.68 -10.53
C LEU A 375 -14.94 3.51 -11.14
N TRP A 376 -13.91 4.08 -10.50
CA TRP A 376 -12.55 3.72 -10.88
C TRP A 376 -12.30 2.24 -10.62
N ASN A 377 -12.59 1.77 -9.39
CA ASN A 377 -12.55 0.34 -9.04
C ASN A 377 -13.74 -0.01 -8.11
N ALA A 378 -14.06 -1.30 -8.08
CA ALA A 378 -15.15 -1.82 -7.28
C ALA A 378 -14.86 -1.87 -5.76
N ASP A 379 -13.62 -1.67 -5.34
CA ASP A 379 -13.21 -1.67 -3.91
C ASP A 379 -13.93 -0.57 -3.12
N SER A 380 -14.30 0.52 -3.80
CA SER A 380 -15.15 1.58 -3.22
C SER A 380 -16.49 1.04 -2.68
N LEU A 381 -17.09 0.08 -3.39
CA LEU A 381 -18.33 -0.57 -2.95
C LEU A 381 -18.11 -1.57 -1.81
N GLU A 382 -16.92 -2.19 -1.72
CA GLU A 382 -16.58 -3.04 -0.60
C GLU A 382 -16.45 -2.23 0.69
N CYS A 383 -15.89 -1.00 0.60
CA CYS A 383 -15.92 -0.07 1.73
C CYS A 383 -17.37 0.19 2.19
N VAL A 384 -18.30 0.50 1.28
CA VAL A 384 -19.72 0.70 1.60
C VAL A 384 -20.35 -0.58 2.17
N ARG A 385 -20.07 -1.75 1.59
CA ARG A 385 -20.57 -3.05 2.08
C ARG A 385 -20.14 -3.32 3.52
N SER A 386 -18.93 -2.95 3.88
CA SER A 386 -18.39 -3.12 5.23
C SER A 386 -19.17 -2.35 6.31
N LEU A 387 -19.99 -1.37 5.92
CA LEU A 387 -20.83 -0.59 6.84
C LEU A 387 -22.12 -1.32 7.25
N LEU A 388 -22.54 -2.37 6.54
CA LEU A 388 -23.81 -3.08 6.80
C LEU A 388 -23.89 -3.66 8.22
N GLU A 389 -22.80 -4.12 8.77
CA GLU A 389 -22.77 -4.74 10.09
C GLU A 389 -22.78 -3.70 11.22
N PRO A 390 -21.84 -2.71 11.22
CA PRO A 390 -21.79 -1.72 12.29
C PRO A 390 -22.94 -0.72 12.28
N LEU A 391 -23.59 -0.47 11.12
CA LEU A 391 -24.66 0.51 10.97
C LEU A 391 -26.03 -0.15 10.80
N ALA A 392 -26.49 -0.85 11.83
CA ALA A 392 -27.77 -1.58 11.76
C ALA A 392 -28.97 -0.68 11.43
N ALA A 393 -28.99 0.58 11.92
CA ALA A 393 -30.03 1.55 11.65
C ALA A 393 -30.06 2.04 10.20
N ASP A 394 -28.89 2.10 9.54
CA ASP A 394 -28.73 2.65 8.18
C ASP A 394 -28.68 1.57 7.09
N LYS A 395 -28.98 0.31 7.43
CA LYS A 395 -28.90 -0.83 6.48
C LYS A 395 -29.68 -0.59 5.19
N GLN A 396 -30.81 0.09 5.25
CA GLN A 396 -31.62 0.36 4.06
C GLN A 396 -30.91 1.33 3.12
N ALA A 397 -30.31 2.39 3.65
CA ALA A 397 -29.50 3.34 2.87
C ALA A 397 -28.34 2.64 2.19
N ILE A 398 -27.59 1.82 2.92
CA ILE A 398 -26.46 1.05 2.39
C ILE A 398 -26.91 0.08 1.28
N ARG A 399 -28.03 -0.61 1.48
CA ARG A 399 -28.60 -1.51 0.45
C ARG A 399 -28.99 -0.79 -0.82
N VAL A 400 -29.53 0.43 -0.74
CA VAL A 400 -29.85 1.27 -1.91
C VAL A 400 -28.59 1.53 -2.73
N ILE A 401 -27.47 1.85 -2.09
CA ILE A 401 -26.18 2.07 -2.77
C ILE A 401 -25.69 0.79 -3.43
N LEU A 402 -25.66 -0.32 -2.68
CA LEU A 402 -25.12 -1.61 -3.15
C LEU A 402 -25.98 -2.30 -4.21
N ALA A 403 -27.25 -1.94 -4.34
CA ALA A 403 -28.17 -2.47 -5.34
C ALA A 403 -27.95 -1.85 -6.74
N ARG A 404 -27.15 -0.78 -6.86
CA ARG A 404 -26.90 -0.15 -8.15
C ARG A 404 -26.02 -1.02 -9.03
N PRO A 405 -26.37 -1.22 -10.32
CA PRO A 405 -25.43 -1.78 -11.28
C PRO A 405 -24.20 -0.87 -11.36
N HIS A 406 -23.03 -1.47 -11.61
CA HIS A 406 -21.79 -0.69 -11.67
C HIS A 406 -20.85 -1.19 -12.73
N LEU A 407 -20.05 -0.28 -13.26
CA LEU A 407 -18.91 -0.54 -14.15
C LEU A 407 -17.62 -0.21 -13.40
N ASP A 408 -16.72 -1.18 -13.31
CA ASP A 408 -15.34 -1.03 -12.87
C ASP A 408 -14.49 -0.58 -14.06
N LEU A 409 -14.21 0.73 -14.11
CA LEU A 409 -13.53 1.33 -15.24
C LEU A 409 -12.04 0.93 -15.29
N GLN A 410 -11.38 0.82 -14.14
CA GLN A 410 -10.00 0.40 -14.06
C GLN A 410 -9.82 -0.99 -14.66
N ARG A 411 -10.63 -1.94 -14.20
CA ARG A 411 -10.57 -3.33 -14.69
C ARG A 411 -10.85 -3.42 -16.19
N LEU A 412 -11.80 -2.65 -16.69
CA LEU A 412 -12.11 -2.59 -18.12
C LEU A 412 -10.92 -2.05 -18.92
N LEU A 413 -10.34 -0.94 -18.50
CA LEU A 413 -9.24 -0.28 -19.21
C LEU A 413 -7.94 -1.10 -19.10
N GLU A 414 -7.61 -1.66 -17.94
CA GLU A 414 -6.44 -2.51 -17.78
C GLU A 414 -6.48 -3.77 -18.66
N SER A 415 -7.68 -4.24 -19.00
CA SER A 415 -7.86 -5.44 -19.83
C SER A 415 -7.84 -5.14 -21.33
N GLY A 416 -8.17 -3.92 -21.75
CA GLY A 416 -8.43 -3.67 -23.16
C GLY A 416 -8.02 -2.31 -23.70
N LEU A 417 -7.34 -1.46 -22.92
CA LEU A 417 -6.81 -0.19 -23.40
C LEU A 417 -5.29 -0.13 -23.17
N PHE A 418 -4.56 0.10 -24.25
CA PHE A 418 -3.11 0.23 -24.26
C PHE A 418 -2.74 1.58 -24.86
N HIS A 419 -2.00 2.39 -24.12
CA HIS A 419 -1.57 3.72 -24.53
C HIS A 419 -0.07 3.89 -24.24
N PRO A 420 0.74 4.48 -25.15
CA PRO A 420 2.19 4.59 -24.99
C PRO A 420 2.63 5.25 -23.68
N ASN A 421 1.82 6.19 -23.18
CA ASN A 421 2.10 6.92 -21.93
C ASN A 421 1.58 6.23 -20.66
N LEU A 422 0.97 5.03 -20.77
CA LEU A 422 0.42 4.28 -19.60
C LEU A 422 1.35 3.19 -19.10
N LEU A 423 2.61 3.21 -19.47
CA LEU A 423 3.58 2.18 -19.11
C LEU A 423 3.76 2.07 -17.60
N GLY A 424 3.27 0.95 -17.04
CA GLY A 424 3.38 0.66 -15.60
C GLY A 424 2.46 1.49 -14.70
N GLU A 425 1.79 2.50 -15.23
CA GLU A 425 0.87 3.36 -14.47
C GLU A 425 -0.56 2.80 -14.46
N ARG A 426 -1.20 2.77 -13.29
CA ARG A 426 -2.52 2.15 -13.10
C ARG A 426 -3.52 3.05 -12.35
N GLY A 427 -3.11 4.21 -11.88
CA GLY A 427 -3.96 5.12 -11.12
C GLY A 427 -4.92 5.93 -12.01
N LEU A 428 -6.06 6.36 -11.47
CA LEU A 428 -7.02 7.21 -12.18
C LEU A 428 -6.37 8.49 -12.72
N ALA A 429 -5.59 9.18 -11.89
CA ALA A 429 -4.93 10.43 -12.27
C ALA A 429 -3.91 10.22 -13.41
N ALA A 430 -3.08 9.17 -13.33
CA ALA A 430 -2.12 8.84 -14.37
C ALA A 430 -2.82 8.47 -15.70
N THR A 431 -3.93 7.72 -15.62
CA THR A 431 -4.72 7.35 -16.78
C THR A 431 -5.41 8.57 -17.40
N ALA A 432 -6.01 9.44 -16.60
CA ALA A 432 -6.63 10.68 -17.08
C ALA A 432 -5.61 11.62 -17.72
N LYS A 433 -4.42 11.73 -17.14
CA LYS A 433 -3.31 12.49 -17.74
C LYS A 433 -2.88 11.92 -19.08
N ALA A 434 -2.59 10.61 -19.13
CA ALA A 434 -2.09 9.97 -20.36
C ALA A 434 -3.09 10.01 -21.51
N ILE A 435 -4.39 9.83 -21.23
CA ILE A 435 -5.44 9.65 -22.24
C ILE A 435 -6.18 10.95 -22.54
N CYS A 436 -6.50 11.74 -21.49
CA CYS A 436 -7.29 12.96 -21.61
C CYS A 436 -6.45 14.24 -21.53
N GLY A 437 -5.16 14.16 -21.17
CA GLY A 437 -4.33 15.34 -20.91
C GLY A 437 -4.72 16.12 -19.65
N ILE A 438 -5.47 15.49 -18.71
CA ILE A 438 -5.94 16.13 -17.50
C ILE A 438 -4.96 15.85 -16.37
N ASP A 439 -4.32 16.89 -15.84
CA ASP A 439 -3.47 16.78 -14.65
C ASP A 439 -4.33 16.73 -13.38
N ALA A 440 -3.90 15.90 -12.42
CA ALA A 440 -4.47 15.93 -11.08
C ALA A 440 -4.13 17.28 -10.41
N PRO A 441 -5.03 17.84 -9.60
CA PRO A 441 -4.73 19.06 -8.83
C PRO A 441 -3.56 18.80 -7.86
N THR A 442 -2.49 19.57 -7.96
CA THR A 442 -1.30 19.46 -7.12
C THR A 442 -1.17 20.59 -6.08
N GLU A 443 -1.97 21.66 -6.24
CA GLU A 443 -1.92 22.84 -5.37
C GLU A 443 -2.91 22.80 -4.19
N GLN A 444 -3.56 21.65 -3.96
CA GLN A 444 -4.54 21.47 -2.89
C GLN A 444 -3.88 20.85 -1.66
N ASP A 445 -4.40 21.17 -0.46
CA ASP A 445 -3.96 20.55 0.80
C ASP A 445 -4.31 19.04 0.85
N VAL A 446 -5.30 18.61 0.05
CA VAL A 446 -5.72 17.21 -0.10
C VAL A 446 -5.67 16.82 -1.57
N PHE A 447 -4.77 15.91 -1.93
CA PHE A 447 -4.51 15.51 -3.31
C PHE A 447 -4.28 13.99 -3.50
N ASP A 448 -4.09 13.24 -2.41
CA ASP A 448 -3.90 11.79 -2.39
C ASP A 448 -4.45 11.17 -1.09
N GLU A 449 -4.38 9.85 -0.96
CA GLU A 449 -4.89 9.12 0.20
C GLU A 449 -4.17 9.48 1.52
N ASP A 450 -2.85 9.73 1.47
CA ASP A 450 -2.07 10.11 2.65
C ASP A 450 -2.49 11.50 3.16
N SER A 451 -2.73 12.44 2.25
CA SER A 451 -3.21 13.79 2.60
C SER A 451 -4.65 13.77 3.10
N VAL A 452 -5.52 12.88 2.58
CA VAL A 452 -6.86 12.62 3.13
C VAL A 452 -6.76 12.16 4.59
N LEU A 453 -5.92 11.16 4.88
CA LEU A 453 -5.74 10.64 6.24
C LEU A 453 -5.26 11.73 7.20
N ARG A 454 -4.24 12.50 6.81
CA ARG A 454 -3.72 13.64 7.59
C ARG A 454 -4.80 14.70 7.88
N ALA A 455 -5.58 15.07 6.86
CA ALA A 455 -6.65 16.04 6.99
C ALA A 455 -7.70 15.57 8.01
N ILE A 456 -8.09 14.30 7.95
CA ILE A 456 -9.04 13.69 8.88
C ILE A 456 -8.46 13.59 10.30
N GLN A 457 -7.20 13.21 10.48
CA GLN A 457 -6.55 13.19 11.79
C GLN A 457 -6.54 14.59 12.42
N LYS A 458 -6.21 15.62 11.62
CA LYS A 458 -6.26 17.02 12.05
C LYS A 458 -7.67 17.45 12.42
N ALA A 459 -8.69 17.14 11.61
CA ALA A 459 -10.09 17.47 11.88
C ALA A 459 -10.61 16.80 13.17
N SER A 460 -10.15 15.56 13.44
CA SER A 460 -10.54 14.77 14.61
C SER A 460 -9.89 15.23 15.91
N THR A 461 -8.89 16.12 15.86
CA THR A 461 -8.23 16.64 17.05
C THR A 461 -9.19 17.57 17.82
N PRO A 462 -9.40 17.36 19.14
CA PRO A 462 -10.40 18.11 19.92
C PRO A 462 -10.22 19.64 19.90
N ARG A 463 -9.01 20.13 19.68
CA ARG A 463 -8.69 21.57 19.64
C ARG A 463 -8.80 22.20 18.26
N THR A 464 -9.16 21.46 17.22
CA THR A 464 -9.27 21.99 15.87
C THR A 464 -10.49 22.90 15.77
N ARG A 465 -10.25 24.14 15.31
CA ARG A 465 -11.28 25.19 15.20
C ARG A 465 -12.31 24.82 14.11
N ALA A 466 -13.57 25.24 14.29
CA ALA A 466 -14.67 24.99 13.34
C ALA A 466 -14.32 25.44 11.91
N ALA A 467 -13.77 26.65 11.72
CA ALA A 467 -13.35 27.13 10.40
C ALA A 467 -12.30 26.25 9.74
N THR A 468 -11.40 25.62 10.53
CA THR A 468 -10.41 24.66 10.00
C THR A 468 -11.09 23.36 9.56
N LYS A 469 -12.06 22.87 10.32
CA LYS A 469 -12.84 21.68 9.94
C LYS A 469 -13.65 21.92 8.67
N GLU A 470 -14.29 23.09 8.54
CA GLU A 470 -15.02 23.50 7.33
C GLU A 470 -14.09 23.54 6.10
N LYS A 471 -12.87 24.11 6.26
CA LYS A 471 -11.88 24.10 5.19
C LYS A 471 -11.51 22.66 4.81
N ILE A 472 -11.21 21.80 5.78
CA ILE A 472 -10.88 20.39 5.52
C ILE A 472 -12.03 19.68 4.79
N ALA A 473 -13.28 19.90 5.20
CA ALA A 473 -14.43 19.33 4.51
C ALA A 473 -14.54 19.82 3.06
N ALA A 474 -14.26 21.10 2.81
CA ALA A 474 -14.22 21.66 1.46
C ALA A 474 -13.11 21.03 0.61
N ASP A 475 -11.89 20.88 1.17
CA ASP A 475 -10.75 20.27 0.49
C ASP A 475 -10.99 18.79 0.17
N LEU A 476 -11.56 18.01 1.09
CA LEU A 476 -11.97 16.61 0.88
C LEU A 476 -13.02 16.49 -0.24
N ARG A 477 -13.99 17.39 -0.27
CA ARG A 477 -15.02 17.44 -1.32
C ARG A 477 -14.40 17.78 -2.66
N SER A 478 -13.51 18.77 -2.71
CA SER A 478 -12.78 19.17 -3.93
C SER A 478 -11.95 18.03 -4.50
N TYR A 479 -11.24 17.31 -3.62
CA TYR A 479 -10.50 16.11 -4.01
C TYR A 479 -11.41 15.05 -4.63
N ALA A 480 -12.51 14.69 -3.97
CA ALA A 480 -13.45 13.71 -4.50
C ALA A 480 -14.09 14.19 -5.83
N GLN A 481 -14.38 15.49 -5.97
CA GLN A 481 -14.90 16.09 -7.20
C GLN A 481 -13.93 15.99 -8.36
N SER A 482 -12.64 16.24 -8.14
CA SER A 482 -11.62 16.10 -9.17
C SER A 482 -11.53 14.66 -9.70
N GLN A 483 -11.63 13.66 -8.79
CA GLN A 483 -11.65 12.25 -9.19
C GLN A 483 -12.90 11.89 -10.01
N ALA A 484 -14.09 12.34 -9.58
CA ALA A 484 -15.34 12.11 -10.31
C ALA A 484 -15.33 12.77 -11.71
N ALA A 485 -14.77 13.96 -11.83
CA ALA A 485 -14.61 14.66 -13.11
C ALA A 485 -13.66 13.91 -14.05
N MET A 486 -12.56 13.34 -13.54
CA MET A 486 -11.65 12.50 -14.34
C MET A 486 -12.35 11.24 -14.87
N LEU A 487 -13.20 10.59 -14.05
CA LEU A 487 -14.00 9.43 -14.49
C LEU A 487 -14.94 9.80 -15.64
N LEU A 488 -15.65 10.93 -15.51
CA LEU A 488 -16.54 11.43 -16.55
C LEU A 488 -15.76 11.75 -17.84
N ALA A 489 -14.59 12.39 -17.74
CA ALA A 489 -13.76 12.74 -18.87
C ALA A 489 -13.26 11.49 -19.61
N LEU A 490 -12.77 10.49 -18.88
CA LEU A 490 -12.34 9.20 -19.44
C LEU A 490 -13.50 8.49 -20.15
N TRP A 491 -14.63 8.35 -19.47
CA TRP A 491 -15.81 7.71 -20.09
C TRP A 491 -16.24 8.43 -21.35
N ARG A 492 -16.28 9.76 -21.31
CA ARG A 492 -16.64 10.58 -22.45
C ARG A 492 -15.73 10.38 -23.66
N LEU A 493 -14.43 10.34 -23.45
CA LEU A 493 -13.46 10.13 -24.53
C LEU A 493 -13.55 8.72 -25.12
N LEU A 494 -13.73 7.72 -24.26
CA LEU A 494 -13.71 6.32 -24.64
C LEU A 494 -15.04 5.82 -25.24
N SER A 495 -16.18 6.45 -24.94
CA SER A 495 -17.50 6.06 -25.45
C SER A 495 -17.86 6.66 -26.81
N ASP A 496 -16.97 7.40 -27.48
CA ASP A 496 -17.19 8.07 -28.77
C ASP A 496 -18.56 8.77 -28.81
N LYS A 497 -18.65 9.92 -28.18
CA LYS A 497 -19.84 10.67 -27.77
C LYS A 497 -20.98 10.88 -28.77
N GLN A 498 -20.74 10.79 -30.03
CA GLN A 498 -21.76 11.13 -31.04
C GLN A 498 -22.78 10.00 -31.27
N GLU A 499 -22.39 8.74 -31.03
CA GLU A 499 -23.28 7.59 -31.26
C GLU A 499 -24.09 7.19 -30.03
N ALA A 500 -23.55 7.30 -28.80
CA ALA A 500 -24.22 6.85 -27.56
C ALA A 500 -25.49 7.67 -27.21
N ALA A 501 -25.49 8.96 -27.49
CA ALA A 501 -26.67 9.81 -27.29
C ALA A 501 -27.80 9.54 -28.31
N ALA A 502 -27.43 9.17 -29.54
CA ALA A 502 -28.39 8.86 -30.59
C ALA A 502 -29.04 7.47 -30.43
N GLU A 503 -28.29 6.46 -29.99
CA GLU A 503 -28.81 5.11 -29.76
C GLU A 503 -29.62 4.97 -28.48
N ALA A 504 -29.29 5.71 -27.40
CA ALA A 504 -30.07 5.71 -26.17
C ALA A 504 -31.46 6.36 -26.37
N ALA A 505 -31.54 7.33 -27.28
CA ALA A 505 -32.82 7.94 -27.67
C ALA A 505 -33.69 7.05 -28.59
N ALA A 506 -33.09 6.02 -29.22
CA ALA A 506 -33.76 5.19 -30.22
C ALA A 506 -34.28 3.83 -29.71
N LYS A 507 -33.92 3.38 -28.49
CA LYS A 507 -34.34 2.04 -27.97
C LYS A 507 -35.54 2.12 -27.03
N PRO A 508 -36.68 1.50 -27.38
CA PRO A 508 -37.79 1.31 -26.45
C PRO A 508 -37.42 0.28 -25.37
N ALA A 509 -37.84 0.54 -24.14
CA ALA A 509 -37.59 -0.29 -22.97
C ALA A 509 -37.88 -1.78 -23.21
N LYS A 510 -36.85 -2.62 -23.25
CA LYS A 510 -36.98 -4.09 -23.28
C LYS A 510 -36.87 -4.67 -21.88
N LYS A 511 -37.86 -5.54 -21.60
CA LYS A 511 -38.02 -6.31 -20.35
C LYS A 511 -36.82 -7.19 -20.05
N THR A 512 -36.42 -7.14 -18.79
CA THR A 512 -35.64 -8.08 -17.96
C THR A 512 -34.93 -9.24 -18.65
N ALA A 513 -33.60 -9.17 -18.71
CA ALA A 513 -32.73 -10.31 -18.95
C ALA A 513 -32.27 -10.93 -17.61
N GLY A 514 -32.22 -12.27 -17.57
CA GLY A 514 -31.90 -13.04 -16.39
C GLY A 514 -30.45 -12.87 -15.87
N PRO A 515 -30.09 -13.52 -14.76
CA PRO A 515 -28.86 -13.23 -14.02
C PRO A 515 -27.60 -13.56 -14.84
N ARG A 516 -26.71 -12.58 -14.93
CA ARG A 516 -25.39 -12.70 -15.55
C ARG A 516 -24.53 -13.72 -14.81
N LYS A 517 -23.89 -14.61 -15.57
CA LYS A 517 -22.79 -15.44 -15.05
C LYS A 517 -21.62 -14.55 -14.64
N GLN A 518 -21.28 -14.59 -13.36
CA GLN A 518 -20.06 -13.97 -12.85
C GLN A 518 -18.82 -14.63 -13.47
N LEU A 519 -17.89 -13.83 -13.97
CA LEU A 519 -16.55 -14.30 -14.33
C LEU A 519 -15.84 -14.83 -13.07
N PRO A 520 -15.09 -15.94 -13.19
CA PRO A 520 -14.41 -16.53 -12.05
C PRO A 520 -13.37 -15.54 -11.46
N PRO A 521 -13.17 -15.55 -10.14
CA PRO A 521 -12.13 -14.75 -9.52
C PRO A 521 -10.76 -15.26 -9.97
N THR A 522 -9.86 -14.35 -10.24
CA THR A 522 -8.43 -14.64 -10.46
C THR A 522 -7.85 -15.30 -9.20
N PRO A 523 -7.03 -16.36 -9.33
CA PRO A 523 -6.35 -16.95 -8.18
C PRO A 523 -5.42 -15.92 -7.54
N VAL A 524 -5.60 -15.70 -6.24
CA VAL A 524 -4.63 -15.04 -5.39
C VAL A 524 -3.63 -16.11 -5.00
N GLU A 525 -2.47 -16.12 -5.60
CA GLU A 525 -1.36 -16.94 -5.13
C GLU A 525 -0.86 -16.39 -3.78
N ASP A 526 -0.70 -17.31 -2.82
CA ASP A 526 -0.22 -17.10 -1.45
C ASP A 526 1.26 -16.64 -1.36
#